data_f3b19e6c9dd6c3ac7423a49ca81957da
#
_entry.id   f3b19e6c9dd6c3ac7423a49ca81957da
#
_cell.length_a   1.000
_cell.length_b   1.000
_cell.length_c   1.000
_cell.angle_alpha   90.00
_cell.angle_beta   90.00
_cell.angle_gamma   90.00
#
_symmetry.space_group_name_H-M   'P 1'
#
loop_
_entity.id
_entity.type
_entity.pdbx_description
1 polymer ?
#
loop_
_entity_poly.entity_id
_entity_poly.type
_entity_poly.pdbx_seq_one_letter_code
_entity_poly.pdbx_strand_id
1 'polypeptide(L)'
;MTIYPFRIPLPFFPHELTGYGLMMMVAFLTGGWLVTLELRRRRLAEDYSADIVAAAVIGGIIGAKLWYVALTRDPSSLLERGGFVWYGGFLGGTAAVIINGWRLRVPLRWTMQLVAPALAASYALGRVGCFLVNDDYGRPTTLPWAVRFPQGLPPSTANNLQHLFGVPVPAGVAPNAVLAVHPTQLYETALMLIAFFVLWAWRRRERPIGWLFGAYLIFAGAERFLIEIVRAKDDRLLGPFTLAQLTSVILVAIGAWVLTLWNDDPTPAPGAYLQGGKESLVSSSSTAGQATAGQGVTSKK
;
A
#
# COMPACT_ATOMS: atom_id res chain seq x y z
N MET A 1 -19.45 -10.56 19.21
CA MET A 1 -18.84 -11.74 18.56
C MET A 1 -17.40 -11.87 19.05
N THR A 2 -16.84 -13.11 19.18
CA THR A 2 -15.44 -13.34 19.60
C THR A 2 -14.68 -13.95 18.42
N ILE A 3 -13.50 -13.40 18.09
CA ILE A 3 -12.69 -13.82 16.95
C ILE A 3 -11.30 -14.21 17.45
N TYR A 4 -10.76 -15.30 16.88
CA TYR A 4 -9.42 -15.79 17.14
C TYR A 4 -8.52 -15.66 15.91
N PRO A 5 -7.20 -15.51 16.07
CA PRO A 5 -6.29 -15.35 14.95
C PRO A 5 -6.31 -16.57 14.03
N PHE A 6 -6.38 -16.32 12.73
CA PHE A 6 -6.32 -17.35 11.71
C PHE A 6 -4.88 -17.71 11.40
N ARG A 7 -4.52 -19.01 11.58
CA ARG A 7 -3.19 -19.54 11.34
C ARG A 7 -3.30 -20.89 10.63
N ILE A 8 -2.45 -21.13 9.64
CA ILE A 8 -2.35 -22.40 8.92
C ILE A 8 -1.02 -23.04 9.27
N PRO A 9 -1.00 -24.20 9.98
CA PRO A 9 0.23 -24.95 10.20
C PRO A 9 0.75 -25.50 8.87
N LEU A 10 2.04 -25.29 8.59
CA LEU A 10 2.69 -25.80 7.40
C LEU A 10 3.45 -27.07 7.73
N PRO A 11 3.09 -28.25 7.17
CA PRO A 11 3.61 -29.56 7.63
C PRO A 11 5.12 -29.74 7.42
N PHE A 12 5.73 -28.96 6.53
CA PHE A 12 7.17 -29.07 6.21
C PHE A 12 7.99 -27.86 6.70
N PHE A 13 7.37 -26.90 7.37
CA PHE A 13 8.04 -25.70 7.86
C PHE A 13 7.74 -25.51 9.34
N PRO A 14 8.73 -25.09 10.15
CA PRO A 14 8.54 -24.89 11.58
C PRO A 14 7.70 -23.64 11.92
N HIS A 15 7.02 -23.07 10.93
CA HIS A 15 6.28 -21.83 11.06
C HIS A 15 4.88 -21.96 10.49
N GLU A 16 3.94 -21.25 11.12
CA GLU A 16 2.57 -21.10 10.65
C GLU A 16 2.46 -19.96 9.64
N LEU A 17 1.65 -20.17 8.61
CA LEU A 17 1.23 -19.09 7.72
C LEU A 17 0.12 -18.30 8.42
N THR A 18 0.38 -17.04 8.72
CA THR A 18 -0.61 -16.15 9.33
C THR A 18 -1.64 -15.66 8.32
N GLY A 19 -2.84 -15.34 8.79
CA GLY A 19 -3.88 -14.71 7.96
C GLY A 19 -3.39 -13.42 7.29
N TYR A 20 -2.53 -12.64 7.96
CA TYR A 20 -1.91 -11.45 7.38
C TYR A 20 -0.99 -11.79 6.20
N GLY A 21 -0.09 -12.75 6.37
CA GLY A 21 0.81 -13.16 5.28
C GLY A 21 0.06 -13.69 4.06
N LEU A 22 -0.99 -14.49 4.28
CA LEU A 22 -1.87 -14.98 3.22
C LEU A 22 -2.54 -13.82 2.48
N MET A 23 -3.15 -12.88 3.20
CA MET A 23 -3.85 -11.74 2.59
C MET A 23 -2.91 -10.76 1.91
N MET A 24 -1.68 -10.59 2.39
CA MET A 24 -0.66 -9.80 1.70
C MET A 24 -0.29 -10.42 0.34
N MET A 25 -0.12 -11.74 0.28
CA MET A 25 0.09 -12.44 -0.98
C MET A 25 -1.09 -12.23 -1.94
N VAL A 26 -2.32 -12.42 -1.46
CA VAL A 26 -3.53 -12.19 -2.25
C VAL A 26 -3.62 -10.74 -2.72
N ALA A 27 -3.25 -9.77 -1.88
CA ALA A 27 -3.25 -8.34 -2.21
C ALA A 27 -2.27 -8.01 -3.35
N PHE A 28 -1.04 -8.52 -3.30
CA PHE A 28 -0.07 -8.32 -4.39
C PHE A 28 -0.50 -8.98 -5.70
N LEU A 29 -1.01 -10.21 -5.63
CA LEU A 29 -1.50 -10.92 -6.84
C LEU A 29 -2.72 -10.20 -7.45
N THR A 30 -3.66 -9.77 -6.60
CA THR A 30 -4.84 -9.01 -7.05
C THR A 30 -4.43 -7.66 -7.63
N GLY A 31 -3.52 -6.95 -6.98
CA GLY A 31 -2.99 -5.67 -7.48
C GLY A 31 -2.34 -5.82 -8.85
N GLY A 32 -1.46 -6.80 -9.00
CA GLY A 32 -0.82 -7.13 -10.29
C GLY A 32 -1.85 -7.49 -11.36
N TRP A 33 -2.82 -8.35 -11.05
CA TRP A 33 -3.88 -8.72 -11.97
C TRP A 33 -4.72 -7.51 -12.43
N LEU A 34 -5.09 -6.61 -11.52
CA LEU A 34 -5.85 -5.39 -11.85
C LEU A 34 -5.04 -4.45 -12.76
N VAL A 35 -3.74 -4.30 -12.51
CA VAL A 35 -2.84 -3.53 -13.40
C VAL A 35 -2.75 -4.19 -14.77
N THR A 36 -2.62 -5.53 -14.85
CA THR A 36 -2.62 -6.27 -16.10
C THR A 36 -3.90 -6.03 -16.91
N LEU A 37 -5.07 -6.10 -16.25
CA LEU A 37 -6.35 -5.81 -16.90
C LEU A 37 -6.42 -4.39 -17.49
N GLU A 38 -5.84 -3.42 -16.80
CA GLU A 38 -5.84 -2.03 -17.28
C GLU A 38 -4.84 -1.84 -18.43
N LEU A 39 -3.66 -2.44 -18.37
CA LEU A 39 -2.67 -2.47 -19.46
C LEU A 39 -3.26 -3.11 -20.71
N ARG A 40 -3.89 -4.29 -20.58
CA ARG A 40 -4.58 -4.99 -21.68
C ARG A 40 -5.68 -4.13 -22.30
N ARG A 41 -6.51 -3.49 -21.48
CA ARG A 41 -7.57 -2.59 -21.96
C ARG A 41 -7.01 -1.43 -22.79
N ARG A 42 -5.84 -0.93 -22.42
CA ARG A 42 -5.15 0.19 -23.11
C ARG A 42 -4.26 -0.28 -24.27
N ARG A 43 -4.18 -1.59 -24.52
CA ARG A 43 -3.27 -2.21 -25.52
C ARG A 43 -1.80 -1.86 -25.26
N LEU A 44 -1.41 -1.87 -23.98
CA LEU A 44 -0.05 -1.64 -23.51
C LEU A 44 0.59 -2.96 -23.06
N ALA A 45 1.91 -2.97 -22.93
CA ALA A 45 2.68 -4.16 -22.53
C ALA A 45 2.29 -4.65 -21.13
N GLU A 46 1.74 -5.85 -21.04
CA GLU A 46 1.24 -6.46 -19.80
C GLU A 46 2.38 -6.80 -18.82
N ASP A 47 3.59 -7.06 -19.33
CA ASP A 47 4.79 -7.35 -18.53
C ASP A 47 5.08 -6.29 -17.46
N TYR A 48 4.73 -5.03 -17.72
CA TYR A 48 4.94 -3.96 -16.77
C TYR A 48 4.22 -4.16 -15.44
N SER A 49 3.14 -4.92 -15.42
CA SER A 49 2.45 -5.29 -14.19
C SER A 49 3.35 -6.14 -13.26
N ALA A 50 4.00 -7.16 -13.82
CA ALA A 50 4.94 -8.00 -13.07
C ALA A 50 6.15 -7.19 -12.59
N ASP A 51 6.65 -6.28 -13.41
CA ASP A 51 7.77 -5.38 -13.05
C ASP A 51 7.40 -4.46 -11.86
N ILE A 52 6.17 -3.90 -11.84
CA ILE A 52 5.68 -3.10 -10.70
C ILE A 52 5.60 -3.95 -9.43
N VAL A 53 4.97 -5.15 -9.51
CA VAL A 53 4.79 -6.01 -8.34
C VAL A 53 6.14 -6.50 -7.80
N ALA A 54 7.04 -6.94 -8.68
CA ALA A 54 8.37 -7.39 -8.28
C ALA A 54 9.16 -6.25 -7.60
N ALA A 55 9.15 -5.05 -8.19
CA ALA A 55 9.82 -3.89 -7.60
C ALA A 55 9.20 -3.53 -6.24
N ALA A 56 7.87 -3.53 -6.11
CA ALA A 56 7.19 -3.22 -4.85
C ALA A 56 7.52 -4.23 -3.74
N VAL A 57 7.51 -5.53 -4.07
CA VAL A 57 7.81 -6.60 -3.09
C VAL A 57 9.28 -6.56 -2.68
N ILE A 58 10.20 -6.54 -3.63
CA ILE A 58 11.64 -6.55 -3.34
C ILE A 58 12.03 -5.28 -2.59
N GLY A 59 11.65 -4.12 -3.11
CA GLY A 59 11.95 -2.84 -2.47
C GLY A 59 11.28 -2.70 -1.10
N GLY A 60 10.05 -3.22 -0.96
CA GLY A 60 9.33 -3.22 0.30
C GLY A 60 10.01 -4.07 1.37
N ILE A 61 10.43 -5.30 1.04
CA ILE A 61 11.16 -6.17 1.97
C ILE A 61 12.49 -5.54 2.39
N ILE A 62 13.28 -5.08 1.41
CA ILE A 62 14.58 -4.45 1.68
C ILE A 62 14.40 -3.19 2.52
N GLY A 63 13.48 -2.31 2.15
CA GLY A 63 13.22 -1.07 2.87
C GLY A 63 12.74 -1.29 4.30
N ALA A 64 11.83 -2.25 4.51
CA ALA A 64 11.33 -2.60 5.84
C ALA A 64 12.45 -3.10 6.77
N LYS A 65 13.36 -3.91 6.22
CA LYS A 65 14.53 -4.43 6.93
C LYS A 65 15.57 -3.35 7.22
N LEU A 66 15.92 -2.55 6.24
CA LEU A 66 16.89 -1.47 6.43
C LEU A 66 16.40 -0.45 7.48
N TRP A 67 15.10 -0.15 7.47
CA TRP A 67 14.53 0.74 8.48
C TRP A 67 14.59 0.14 9.89
N TYR A 68 14.35 -1.16 10.01
CA TYR A 68 14.48 -1.88 11.29
C TYR A 68 15.91 -1.82 11.82
N VAL A 69 16.90 -2.11 10.99
CA VAL A 69 18.33 -1.99 11.35
C VAL A 69 18.67 -0.56 11.78
N ALA A 70 18.15 0.44 11.08
CA ALA A 70 18.40 1.84 11.45
C ALA A 70 17.82 2.20 12.84
N LEU A 71 16.68 1.60 13.21
CA LEU A 71 16.06 1.80 14.53
C LEU A 71 16.78 1.07 15.64
N THR A 72 17.16 -0.19 15.41
CA THR A 72 17.86 -1.03 16.41
C THR A 72 19.33 -0.68 16.55
N ARG A 73 19.91 -0.05 15.53
CA ARG A 73 21.35 0.23 15.40
C ARG A 73 22.22 -1.04 15.49
N ASP A 74 21.64 -2.18 15.18
CA ASP A 74 22.30 -3.48 15.20
C ASP A 74 22.25 -4.13 13.81
N PRO A 75 23.39 -4.21 13.08
CA PRO A 75 23.46 -4.87 11.77
C PRO A 75 23.06 -6.35 11.79
N SER A 76 23.22 -7.05 12.94
CA SER A 76 22.86 -8.47 13.06
C SER A 76 21.36 -8.68 12.90
N SER A 77 20.56 -7.66 13.19
CA SER A 77 19.10 -7.66 13.03
C SER A 77 18.62 -7.81 11.57
N LEU A 78 19.51 -7.65 10.56
CA LEU A 78 19.23 -8.00 9.18
C LEU A 78 18.87 -9.48 8.99
N LEU A 79 19.51 -10.36 9.77
CA LEU A 79 19.33 -11.81 9.68
C LEU A 79 18.18 -12.32 10.57
N GLU A 80 17.65 -11.51 11.45
CA GLU A 80 16.51 -11.85 12.25
C GLU A 80 15.26 -12.06 11.37
N ARG A 81 14.44 -13.03 11.68
CA ARG A 81 13.22 -13.34 10.93
C ARG A 81 12.11 -12.29 11.08
N GLY A 82 12.07 -11.62 12.23
CA GLY A 82 11.17 -10.50 12.52
C GLY A 82 11.72 -9.16 12.04
N GLY A 83 11.19 -8.07 12.60
CA GLY A 83 11.73 -6.75 12.39
C GLY A 83 11.46 -6.20 10.99
N PHE A 84 10.21 -6.16 10.59
CA PHE A 84 9.77 -5.44 9.39
C PHE A 84 9.01 -4.19 9.83
N VAL A 85 9.53 -3.02 9.43
CA VAL A 85 8.91 -1.74 9.77
C VAL A 85 8.10 -1.24 8.58
N TRP A 86 6.83 -0.95 8.81
CA TRP A 86 5.90 -0.53 7.76
C TRP A 86 6.38 0.70 6.97
N TYR A 87 6.88 1.74 7.65
CA TYR A 87 7.40 2.95 6.99
C TYR A 87 8.54 2.65 6.02
N GLY A 88 9.48 1.80 6.44
CA GLY A 88 10.58 1.36 5.58
C GLY A 88 10.08 0.58 4.37
N GLY A 89 9.12 -0.31 4.58
CA GLY A 89 8.48 -1.07 3.51
C GLY A 89 7.76 -0.18 2.49
N PHE A 90 6.99 0.77 2.96
CA PHE A 90 6.29 1.73 2.12
C PHE A 90 7.26 2.59 1.29
N LEU A 91 8.25 3.19 1.94
CA LEU A 91 9.23 4.05 1.26
C LEU A 91 10.11 3.24 0.28
N GLY A 92 10.60 2.08 0.71
CA GLY A 92 11.44 1.22 -0.13
C GLY A 92 10.68 0.65 -1.33
N GLY A 93 9.45 0.19 -1.14
CA GLY A 93 8.59 -0.28 -2.23
C GLY A 93 8.25 0.82 -3.22
N THR A 94 7.85 1.99 -2.72
CA THR A 94 7.55 3.16 -3.57
C THR A 94 8.78 3.60 -4.37
N ALA A 95 9.92 3.74 -3.71
CA ALA A 95 11.18 4.12 -4.37
C ALA A 95 11.57 3.10 -5.44
N ALA A 96 11.48 1.80 -5.15
CA ALA A 96 11.81 0.76 -6.11
C ALA A 96 10.90 0.78 -7.35
N VAL A 97 9.59 0.99 -7.17
CA VAL A 97 8.64 1.12 -8.30
C VAL A 97 8.98 2.36 -9.14
N ILE A 98 9.29 3.50 -8.51
CA ILE A 98 9.67 4.73 -9.23
C ILE A 98 10.97 4.52 -10.00
N ILE A 99 12.00 3.96 -9.36
CA ILE A 99 13.31 3.68 -9.97
C ILE A 99 13.16 2.70 -11.14
N ASN A 100 12.36 1.64 -10.97
CA ASN A 100 12.12 0.68 -12.03
C ASN A 100 11.37 1.31 -13.21
N GLY A 101 10.33 2.12 -12.97
CA GLY A 101 9.65 2.88 -14.01
C GLY A 101 10.60 3.82 -14.76
N TRP A 102 11.47 4.51 -14.03
CA TRP A 102 12.48 5.38 -14.64
C TRP A 102 13.47 4.60 -15.51
N ARG A 103 13.99 3.46 -15.02
CA ARG A 103 14.88 2.56 -15.81
C ARG A 103 14.22 2.07 -17.10
N LEU A 104 12.93 1.75 -17.05
CA LEU A 104 12.13 1.31 -18.19
C LEU A 104 11.63 2.49 -19.05
N ARG A 105 12.01 3.73 -18.72
CA ARG A 105 11.56 4.96 -19.39
C ARG A 105 10.03 5.09 -19.45
N VAL A 106 9.34 4.60 -18.43
CA VAL A 106 7.90 4.77 -18.26
C VAL A 106 7.66 6.06 -17.48
N PRO A 107 6.92 7.03 -18.04
CA PRO A 107 6.61 8.26 -17.30
C PRO A 107 5.82 7.95 -16.01
N LEU A 108 6.21 8.59 -14.91
CA LEU A 108 5.64 8.34 -13.58
C LEU A 108 4.10 8.46 -13.57
N ARG A 109 3.54 9.42 -14.32
CA ARG A 109 2.08 9.62 -14.42
C ARG A 109 1.36 8.35 -14.93
N TRP A 110 1.98 7.56 -15.83
CA TRP A 110 1.42 6.28 -16.28
C TRP A 110 1.42 5.25 -15.16
N THR A 111 2.53 5.10 -14.44
CA THR A 111 2.59 4.21 -13.27
C THR A 111 1.52 4.57 -12.25
N MET A 112 1.43 5.85 -11.88
CA MET A 112 0.43 6.36 -10.95
C MET A 112 -1.02 6.08 -11.40
N GLN A 113 -1.30 6.30 -12.69
CA GLN A 113 -2.62 6.02 -13.27
C GLN A 113 -3.01 4.55 -13.18
N LEU A 114 -2.05 3.65 -13.49
CA LEU A 114 -2.26 2.21 -13.52
C LEU A 114 -2.46 1.61 -12.13
N VAL A 115 -1.67 2.06 -11.15
CA VAL A 115 -1.69 1.49 -9.80
C VAL A 115 -2.82 2.03 -8.92
N ALA A 116 -3.40 3.19 -9.21
CA ALA A 116 -4.36 3.83 -8.31
C ALA A 116 -5.55 2.95 -7.90
N PRO A 117 -6.32 2.30 -8.78
CA PRO A 117 -7.37 1.39 -8.38
C PRO A 117 -6.83 0.12 -7.72
N ALA A 118 -5.69 -0.38 -8.19
CA ALA A 118 -5.06 -1.58 -7.65
C ALA A 118 -4.62 -1.38 -6.19
N LEU A 119 -4.08 -0.20 -5.84
CA LEU A 119 -3.71 0.15 -4.48
C LEU A 119 -4.92 0.16 -3.54
N ALA A 120 -6.07 0.70 -3.98
CA ALA A 120 -7.28 0.70 -3.17
C ALA A 120 -7.76 -0.72 -2.86
N ALA A 121 -7.79 -1.61 -3.87
CA ALA A 121 -8.16 -3.01 -3.70
C ALA A 121 -7.16 -3.76 -2.81
N SER A 122 -5.86 -3.58 -3.06
CA SER A 122 -4.79 -4.24 -2.28
C SER A 122 -4.78 -3.78 -0.82
N TYR A 123 -5.04 -2.50 -0.57
CA TYR A 123 -5.19 -1.98 0.80
C TYR A 123 -6.37 -2.66 1.51
N ALA A 124 -7.54 -2.71 0.87
CA ALA A 124 -8.71 -3.38 1.44
C ALA A 124 -8.42 -4.84 1.81
N LEU A 125 -7.75 -5.59 0.94
CA LEU A 125 -7.32 -6.97 1.19
C LEU A 125 -6.31 -7.06 2.35
N GLY A 126 -5.36 -6.14 2.42
CA GLY A 126 -4.41 -6.05 3.53
C GLY A 126 -5.11 -5.85 4.87
N ARG A 127 -6.17 -5.01 4.92
CA ARG A 127 -6.96 -4.78 6.14
C ARG A 127 -7.79 -6.02 6.57
N VAL A 128 -8.24 -6.84 5.62
CA VAL A 128 -8.75 -8.18 5.95
C VAL A 128 -7.66 -9.02 6.62
N GLY A 129 -6.42 -8.92 6.16
CA GLY A 129 -5.28 -9.58 6.81
C GLY A 129 -5.07 -9.16 8.27
N CYS A 130 -5.14 -7.86 8.56
CA CYS A 130 -5.13 -7.31 9.92
C CYS A 130 -6.27 -7.89 10.78
N PHE A 131 -7.48 -7.97 10.23
CA PHE A 131 -8.61 -8.59 10.93
C PHE A 131 -8.36 -10.06 11.25
N LEU A 132 -7.78 -10.82 10.32
CA LEU A 132 -7.48 -12.25 10.50
C LEU A 132 -6.39 -12.52 11.53
N VAL A 133 -5.52 -11.56 11.83
CA VAL A 133 -4.52 -11.70 12.91
C VAL A 133 -4.92 -10.95 14.18
N ASN A 134 -6.09 -10.29 14.17
CA ASN A 134 -6.68 -9.62 15.31
C ASN A 134 -5.82 -8.45 15.84
N ASP A 135 -5.26 -7.64 14.95
CA ASP A 135 -4.53 -6.42 15.28
C ASP A 135 -5.27 -5.16 14.81
N ASP A 136 -4.79 -3.99 15.20
CA ASP A 136 -5.28 -2.66 14.74
C ASP A 136 -6.78 -2.41 14.94
N TYR A 137 -7.40 -3.00 15.95
CA TYR A 137 -8.82 -2.78 16.27
C TYR A 137 -9.07 -1.39 16.87
N GLY A 138 -10.37 -1.05 16.99
CA GLY A 138 -10.80 0.27 17.46
C GLY A 138 -11.09 0.33 18.96
N ARG A 139 -11.67 1.47 19.39
CA ARG A 139 -12.06 1.74 20.78
C ARG A 139 -13.19 0.81 21.25
N PRO A 140 -13.39 0.64 22.57
CA PRO A 140 -14.53 -0.09 23.11
C PRO A 140 -15.86 0.46 22.59
N THR A 141 -16.80 -0.45 22.29
CA THR A 141 -18.11 -0.08 21.80
C THR A 141 -19.17 -1.09 22.20
N THR A 142 -20.43 -0.64 22.29
CA THR A 142 -21.61 -1.46 22.56
C THR A 142 -22.41 -1.77 21.31
N LEU A 143 -21.93 -1.42 20.13
CA LEU A 143 -22.60 -1.67 18.86
C LEU A 143 -22.84 -3.18 18.63
N PRO A 144 -23.92 -3.58 17.97
CA PRO A 144 -24.29 -5.00 17.80
C PRO A 144 -23.26 -5.81 17.02
N TRP A 145 -22.44 -5.18 16.21
CA TRP A 145 -21.33 -5.81 15.44
C TRP A 145 -19.96 -5.69 16.10
N ALA A 146 -19.90 -5.24 17.37
CA ALA A 146 -18.65 -5.17 18.10
C ALA A 146 -18.00 -6.55 18.26
N VAL A 147 -16.68 -6.58 18.19
CA VAL A 147 -15.86 -7.80 18.18
C VAL A 147 -14.93 -7.83 19.40
N ARG A 148 -14.73 -9.02 19.97
CA ARG A 148 -13.73 -9.27 21.03
C ARG A 148 -12.56 -10.05 20.47
N PHE A 149 -11.36 -9.61 20.81
CA PHE A 149 -10.10 -10.22 20.37
C PHE A 149 -9.29 -10.73 21.58
N PRO A 150 -9.62 -11.90 22.14
CA PRO A 150 -8.94 -12.42 23.34
C PRO A 150 -7.48 -12.81 23.09
N GLN A 151 -7.13 -13.11 21.86
CA GLN A 151 -5.77 -13.45 21.41
C GLN A 151 -5.26 -12.47 20.34
N GLY A 152 -5.73 -11.22 20.41
CA GLY A 152 -5.27 -10.16 19.51
C GLY A 152 -3.80 -9.78 19.72
N LEU A 153 -3.28 -8.93 18.86
CA LEU A 153 -1.93 -8.41 18.92
C LEU A 153 -1.92 -6.88 19.14
N PRO A 154 -2.05 -6.45 20.43
CA PRO A 154 -2.27 -7.19 21.67
C PRO A 154 -3.75 -7.59 21.87
N PRO A 155 -4.10 -8.46 22.84
CA PRO A 155 -5.50 -8.75 23.18
C PRO A 155 -6.31 -7.50 23.56
N SER A 156 -7.61 -7.46 23.22
CA SER A 156 -8.49 -6.31 23.51
C SER A 156 -8.93 -6.26 24.99
N THR A 157 -7.99 -6.46 25.91
CA THR A 157 -8.25 -6.40 27.35
C THR A 157 -8.36 -4.94 27.83
N ALA A 158 -9.08 -4.73 28.93
CA ALA A 158 -9.19 -3.40 29.55
C ALA A 158 -7.83 -2.80 29.84
N ASN A 159 -6.89 -3.60 30.37
CA ASN A 159 -5.53 -3.19 30.66
C ASN A 159 -4.77 -2.70 29.40
N ASN A 160 -4.82 -3.47 28.31
CA ASN A 160 -4.12 -3.09 27.08
C ASN A 160 -4.73 -1.83 26.46
N LEU A 161 -6.07 -1.72 26.46
CA LEU A 161 -6.75 -0.52 25.94
C LEU A 161 -6.37 0.74 26.72
N GLN A 162 -6.27 0.63 28.04
CA GLN A 162 -5.94 1.76 28.90
C GLN A 162 -4.45 2.12 28.88
N HIS A 163 -3.57 1.12 29.04
CA HIS A 163 -2.13 1.39 29.26
C HIS A 163 -1.29 1.39 27.99
N LEU A 164 -1.66 0.61 26.95
CA LEU A 164 -0.92 0.60 25.70
C LEU A 164 -1.49 1.61 24.68
N PHE A 165 -2.81 1.80 24.71
CA PHE A 165 -3.48 2.66 23.72
C PHE A 165 -4.00 3.99 24.28
N GLY A 166 -3.94 4.19 25.61
CA GLY A 166 -4.42 5.43 26.23
C GLY A 166 -5.94 5.63 26.15
N VAL A 167 -6.70 4.57 25.86
CA VAL A 167 -8.14 4.67 25.64
C VAL A 167 -8.90 4.56 26.96
N PRO A 168 -9.85 5.46 27.27
CA PRO A 168 -10.68 5.34 28.46
C PRO A 168 -11.47 4.04 28.50
N VAL A 169 -11.45 3.35 29.63
CA VAL A 169 -12.18 2.13 29.90
C VAL A 169 -13.23 2.40 30.99
N PRO A 170 -14.43 1.80 30.93
CA PRO A 170 -15.44 1.99 31.96
C PRO A 170 -14.95 1.62 33.36
N ALA A 171 -15.34 2.40 34.37
CA ALA A 171 -14.95 2.14 35.76
C ALA A 171 -15.47 0.78 36.24
N GLY A 172 -14.67 0.10 37.09
CA GLY A 172 -15.04 -1.19 37.67
C GLY A 172 -14.85 -2.42 36.77
N VAL A 173 -14.33 -2.25 35.56
CA VAL A 173 -14.01 -3.38 34.68
C VAL A 173 -12.68 -4.02 35.13
N ALA A 174 -12.66 -5.35 35.26
CA ALA A 174 -11.46 -6.09 35.59
C ALA A 174 -10.35 -5.89 34.52
N PRO A 175 -9.08 -5.70 34.88
CA PRO A 175 -7.99 -5.44 33.94
C PRO A 175 -7.87 -6.48 32.80
N ASN A 176 -8.13 -7.75 33.13
CA ASN A 176 -8.06 -8.86 32.18
C ASN A 176 -9.36 -9.09 31.38
N ALA A 177 -10.41 -8.29 31.63
CA ALA A 177 -11.67 -8.42 30.88
C ALA A 177 -11.46 -8.04 29.42
N VAL A 178 -11.85 -8.96 28.52
CA VAL A 178 -11.80 -8.74 27.07
C VAL A 178 -13.01 -7.91 26.65
N LEU A 179 -12.75 -6.68 26.20
CA LEU A 179 -13.78 -5.74 25.79
C LEU A 179 -14.16 -5.94 24.33
N ALA A 180 -15.42 -5.64 24.04
CA ALA A 180 -15.92 -5.54 22.66
C ALA A 180 -15.47 -4.18 22.08
N VAL A 181 -14.88 -4.21 20.89
CA VAL A 181 -14.26 -3.05 20.22
C VAL A 181 -14.81 -2.89 18.80
N HIS A 182 -14.60 -1.70 18.22
CA HIS A 182 -14.88 -1.48 16.80
C HIS A 182 -13.96 -2.34 15.93
N PRO A 183 -14.47 -3.14 14.98
CA PRO A 183 -13.66 -3.83 13.98
C PRO A 183 -13.21 -2.84 12.88
N THR A 184 -12.31 -1.92 13.22
CA THR A 184 -11.83 -0.84 12.33
C THR A 184 -11.26 -1.38 11.04
N GLN A 185 -10.62 -2.55 11.08
CA GLN A 185 -10.08 -3.25 9.90
C GLN A 185 -11.17 -3.50 8.85
N LEU A 186 -12.37 -3.89 9.28
CA LEU A 186 -13.51 -4.14 8.37
C LEU A 186 -14.11 -2.83 7.84
N TYR A 187 -14.07 -1.75 8.64
CA TYR A 187 -14.51 -0.43 8.17
C TYR A 187 -13.57 0.10 7.10
N GLU A 188 -12.24 0.00 7.31
CA GLU A 188 -11.23 0.37 6.34
C GLU A 188 -11.36 -0.48 5.06
N THR A 189 -11.59 -1.79 5.21
CA THR A 189 -11.87 -2.68 4.07
C THR A 189 -13.07 -2.18 3.25
N ALA A 190 -14.18 -1.88 3.91
CA ALA A 190 -15.40 -1.43 3.23
C ALA A 190 -15.18 -0.08 2.51
N LEU A 191 -14.58 0.90 3.19
CA LEU A 191 -14.31 2.22 2.61
C LEU A 191 -13.36 2.13 1.42
N MET A 192 -12.30 1.33 1.51
CA MET A 192 -11.35 1.18 0.40
C MET A 192 -11.88 0.32 -0.74
N LEU A 193 -12.80 -0.62 -0.48
CA LEU A 193 -13.54 -1.29 -1.56
C LEU A 193 -14.47 -0.33 -2.29
N ILE A 194 -15.17 0.57 -1.58
CA ILE A 194 -15.96 1.62 -2.21
C ILE A 194 -15.06 2.51 -3.07
N ALA A 195 -13.93 2.97 -2.54
CA ALA A 195 -12.95 3.75 -3.29
C ALA A 195 -12.46 2.99 -4.54
N PHE A 196 -12.14 1.69 -4.41
CA PHE A 196 -11.77 0.83 -5.52
C PHE A 196 -12.83 0.81 -6.62
N PHE A 197 -14.09 0.52 -6.29
CA PHE A 197 -15.15 0.45 -7.29
C PHE A 197 -15.38 1.79 -7.98
N VAL A 198 -15.31 2.90 -7.26
CA VAL A 198 -15.40 4.25 -7.84
C VAL A 198 -14.24 4.51 -8.81
N LEU A 199 -12.99 4.28 -8.37
CA LEU A 199 -11.81 4.47 -9.22
C LEU A 199 -11.84 3.53 -10.43
N TRP A 200 -12.29 2.27 -10.23
CA TRP A 200 -12.41 1.29 -11.30
C TRP A 200 -13.47 1.68 -12.33
N ALA A 201 -14.56 2.29 -11.91
CA ALA A 201 -15.55 2.87 -12.83
C ALA A 201 -14.98 4.10 -13.56
N TRP A 202 -14.30 4.99 -12.83
CA TRP A 202 -13.73 6.22 -13.38
C TRP A 202 -12.58 5.99 -14.37
N ARG A 203 -11.86 4.86 -14.29
CA ARG A 203 -10.77 4.54 -15.23
C ARG A 203 -11.18 4.52 -16.71
N ARG A 204 -12.48 4.37 -16.97
CA ARG A 204 -13.04 4.37 -18.34
C ARG A 204 -13.39 5.77 -18.84
N ARG A 205 -13.41 6.77 -17.97
CA ARG A 205 -13.70 8.15 -18.35
C ARG A 205 -12.46 8.80 -18.96
N GLU A 206 -12.67 9.69 -19.90
CA GLU A 206 -11.61 10.51 -20.47
C GLU A 206 -11.12 11.51 -19.41
N ARG A 207 -10.00 11.24 -18.84
CA ARG A 207 -9.32 12.05 -17.84
C ARG A 207 -7.82 12.07 -18.12
N PRO A 208 -7.10 13.12 -17.75
CA PRO A 208 -5.64 13.19 -17.88
C PRO A 208 -4.96 12.02 -17.20
N ILE A 209 -3.89 11.50 -17.81
CA ILE A 209 -3.12 10.40 -17.20
C ILE A 209 -2.51 10.87 -15.88
N GLY A 210 -2.69 10.05 -14.83
CA GLY A 210 -2.31 10.33 -13.44
C GLY A 210 -3.46 10.88 -12.59
N TRP A 211 -4.56 11.35 -13.19
CA TRP A 211 -5.70 11.90 -12.46
C TRP A 211 -6.28 10.91 -11.42
N LEU A 212 -6.39 9.62 -11.77
CA LEU A 212 -6.89 8.60 -10.84
C LEU A 212 -6.05 8.48 -9.56
N PHE A 213 -4.75 8.75 -9.63
CA PHE A 213 -3.90 8.71 -8.46
C PHE A 213 -4.19 9.86 -7.49
N GLY A 214 -4.45 11.05 -8.00
CA GLY A 214 -4.92 12.17 -7.17
C GLY A 214 -6.23 11.84 -6.46
N ALA A 215 -7.18 11.25 -7.18
CA ALA A 215 -8.44 10.79 -6.59
C ALA A 215 -8.21 9.68 -5.53
N TYR A 216 -7.31 8.72 -5.80
CA TYR A 216 -6.93 7.70 -4.82
C TYR A 216 -6.36 8.33 -3.54
N LEU A 217 -5.47 9.32 -3.62
CA LEU A 217 -4.90 10.00 -2.45
C LEU A 217 -5.99 10.69 -1.61
N ILE A 218 -6.99 11.28 -2.26
CA ILE A 218 -8.13 11.89 -1.55
C ILE A 218 -8.94 10.81 -0.81
N PHE A 219 -9.27 9.70 -1.46
CA PHE A 219 -9.98 8.60 -0.80
C PHE A 219 -9.19 8.00 0.36
N ALA A 220 -7.90 7.74 0.15
CA ALA A 220 -7.03 7.16 1.18
C ALA A 220 -6.84 8.12 2.37
N GLY A 221 -6.67 9.42 2.11
CA GLY A 221 -6.58 10.42 3.18
C GLY A 221 -7.90 10.58 3.92
N ALA A 222 -9.03 10.63 3.22
CA ALA A 222 -10.35 10.72 3.84
C ALA A 222 -10.68 9.49 4.69
N GLU A 223 -10.44 8.30 4.16
CA GLU A 223 -10.60 7.03 4.88
C GLU A 223 -9.77 7.03 6.16
N ARG A 224 -8.47 7.32 6.07
CA ARG A 224 -7.56 7.31 7.20
C ARG A 224 -7.94 8.33 8.27
N PHE A 225 -8.41 9.52 7.87
CA PHE A 225 -8.89 10.53 8.79
C PHE A 225 -10.13 10.06 9.57
N LEU A 226 -11.11 9.46 8.88
CA LEU A 226 -12.35 8.99 9.48
C LEU A 226 -12.12 7.82 10.45
N ILE A 227 -11.29 6.87 10.06
CA ILE A 227 -10.98 5.70 10.90
C ILE A 227 -10.28 6.09 12.19
N GLU A 228 -9.43 7.11 12.16
CA GLU A 228 -8.71 7.56 13.35
C GLU A 228 -9.64 8.00 14.48
N ILE A 229 -10.85 8.43 14.18
CA ILE A 229 -11.85 8.83 15.18
C ILE A 229 -12.26 7.65 16.08
N VAL A 230 -12.33 6.44 15.51
CA VAL A 230 -12.77 5.21 16.21
C VAL A 230 -11.64 4.25 16.54
N ARG A 231 -10.41 4.55 16.15
CA ARG A 231 -9.25 3.68 16.38
C ARG A 231 -8.82 3.69 17.86
N ALA A 232 -8.35 2.53 18.33
CA ALA A 232 -7.81 2.39 19.69
C ALA A 232 -6.35 2.84 19.73
N LYS A 233 -6.12 4.14 19.60
CA LYS A 233 -4.80 4.73 19.75
C LYS A 233 -4.93 6.21 20.12
N ASP A 234 -4.19 6.64 21.14
CA ASP A 234 -4.10 8.05 21.51
C ASP A 234 -2.66 8.52 21.27
N ASP A 235 -2.37 8.91 20.03
CA ASP A 235 -1.10 9.47 19.60
C ASP A 235 -1.27 10.92 19.10
N ARG A 236 -1.99 11.72 19.88
CA ARG A 236 -2.19 13.14 19.59
C ARG A 236 -0.86 13.88 19.57
N LEU A 237 -0.61 14.57 18.47
CA LEU A 237 0.63 15.31 18.25
C LEU A 237 0.42 16.82 18.36
N LEU A 238 -0.70 17.32 17.81
CA LEU A 238 -1.00 18.75 17.74
C LEU A 238 -2.43 19.02 18.22
N GLY A 239 -2.57 19.38 19.50
CA GLY A 239 -3.88 19.61 20.11
C GLY A 239 -4.77 18.36 20.04
N PRO A 240 -5.97 18.43 19.45
CA PRO A 240 -6.87 17.28 19.34
C PRO A 240 -6.51 16.30 18.21
N PHE A 241 -5.57 16.66 17.34
CA PHE A 241 -5.26 15.90 16.13
C PHE A 241 -4.11 14.91 16.33
N THR A 242 -4.30 13.69 15.82
CA THR A 242 -3.25 12.67 15.75
C THR A 242 -2.32 12.89 14.56
N LEU A 243 -1.11 12.30 14.60
CA LEU A 243 -0.19 12.33 13.46
C LEU A 243 -0.86 11.76 12.19
N ALA A 244 -1.69 10.72 12.36
CA ALA A 244 -2.40 10.11 11.24
C ALA A 244 -3.43 11.05 10.61
N GLN A 245 -4.15 11.84 11.40
CA GLN A 245 -5.07 12.86 10.87
C GLN A 245 -4.34 13.99 10.16
N LEU A 246 -3.20 14.46 10.67
CA LEU A 246 -2.39 15.47 9.99
C LEU A 246 -1.85 14.96 8.65
N THR A 247 -1.30 13.75 8.62
CA THR A 247 -0.83 13.14 7.36
C THR A 247 -1.98 12.89 6.38
N SER A 248 -3.18 12.56 6.86
CA SER A 248 -4.38 12.42 6.04
C SER A 248 -4.77 13.72 5.33
N VAL A 249 -4.74 14.84 6.05
CA VAL A 249 -5.01 16.16 5.46
C VAL A 249 -3.97 16.50 4.38
N ILE A 250 -2.69 16.18 4.63
CA ILE A 250 -1.62 16.36 3.63
C ILE A 250 -1.89 15.50 2.40
N LEU A 251 -2.28 14.23 2.55
CA LEU A 251 -2.61 13.35 1.43
C LEU A 251 -3.78 13.88 0.60
N VAL A 252 -4.84 14.37 1.26
CA VAL A 252 -5.97 15.00 0.58
C VAL A 252 -5.53 16.25 -0.19
N ALA A 253 -4.71 17.11 0.42
CA ALA A 253 -4.20 18.32 -0.22
C ALA A 253 -3.31 17.99 -1.43
N ILE A 254 -2.40 17.01 -1.31
CA ILE A 254 -1.57 16.53 -2.43
C ILE A 254 -2.47 15.95 -3.53
N GLY A 255 -3.47 15.14 -3.17
CA GLY A 255 -4.42 14.58 -4.13
C GLY A 255 -5.17 15.66 -4.91
N ALA A 256 -5.71 16.66 -4.20
CA ALA A 256 -6.39 17.79 -4.81
C ALA A 256 -5.45 18.60 -5.73
N TRP A 257 -4.21 18.85 -5.27
CA TRP A 257 -3.18 19.51 -6.07
C TRP A 257 -2.84 18.73 -7.34
N VAL A 258 -2.67 17.42 -7.26
CA VAL A 258 -2.43 16.54 -8.41
C VAL A 258 -3.59 16.60 -9.42
N LEU A 259 -4.83 16.64 -8.94
CA LEU A 259 -6.00 16.77 -9.80
C LEU A 259 -6.00 18.08 -10.58
N THR A 260 -5.63 19.20 -9.94
CA THR A 260 -5.57 20.51 -10.60
C THR A 260 -4.37 20.64 -11.52
N LEU A 261 -3.18 20.20 -11.07
CA LEU A 261 -1.92 20.31 -11.82
C LEU A 261 -1.99 19.60 -13.18
N TRP A 262 -2.65 18.44 -13.25
CA TRP A 262 -2.67 17.63 -14.46
C TRP A 262 -3.95 17.80 -15.30
N ASN A 263 -4.84 18.68 -14.89
CA ASN A 263 -6.07 18.89 -15.64
C ASN A 263 -5.80 19.55 -17.02
N ASP A 264 -4.85 20.47 -17.07
CA ASP A 264 -4.51 21.26 -18.25
C ASP A 264 -3.22 20.80 -18.95
N ASP A 265 -2.49 19.86 -18.34
CA ASP A 265 -1.24 19.33 -18.88
C ASP A 265 -1.48 18.29 -19.98
N PRO A 266 -0.74 18.32 -21.09
CA PRO A 266 -0.84 17.30 -22.13
C PRO A 266 -0.48 15.93 -21.56
N THR A 267 -1.28 14.92 -21.94
CA THR A 267 -1.03 13.53 -21.54
C THR A 267 0.32 13.06 -22.09
N PRO A 268 1.28 12.62 -21.24
CA PRO A 268 2.56 12.14 -21.72
C PRO A 268 2.38 10.85 -22.55
N ALA A 269 3.18 10.70 -23.60
CA ALA A 269 3.24 9.44 -24.33
C ALA A 269 3.62 8.29 -23.39
N PRO A 270 3.11 7.07 -23.58
CA PRO A 270 3.33 5.95 -22.65
C PRO A 270 4.77 5.43 -22.60
N GLY A 271 5.65 5.88 -23.49
CA GLY A 271 7.02 5.41 -23.61
C GLY A 271 7.13 4.08 -24.39
N ALA A 272 8.32 3.83 -24.94
CA ALA A 272 8.55 2.69 -25.81
C ALA A 272 8.27 1.34 -25.10
N TYR A 273 8.67 1.21 -23.84
CA TYR A 273 8.45 -0.02 -23.07
C TYR A 273 6.97 -0.38 -22.91
N LEU A 274 6.14 0.59 -22.61
CA LEU A 274 4.69 0.33 -22.50
C LEU A 274 4.04 0.02 -23.86
N GLN A 275 4.60 0.50 -24.96
CA GLN A 275 4.10 0.23 -26.30
C GLN A 275 4.53 -1.12 -26.88
N GLY A 276 5.80 -1.52 -26.65
CA GLY A 276 6.40 -2.70 -27.28
C GLY A 276 7.03 -3.72 -26.33
N GLY A 277 6.86 -3.58 -25.02
CA GLY A 277 7.42 -4.53 -24.05
C GLY A 277 8.95 -4.57 -24.03
N LYS A 278 9.51 -5.67 -23.54
CA LYS A 278 10.97 -5.87 -23.41
C LYS A 278 11.71 -5.82 -24.76
N GLU A 279 11.06 -6.21 -25.84
CA GLU A 279 11.66 -6.20 -27.17
C GLU A 279 12.00 -4.79 -27.67
N SER A 280 11.21 -3.80 -27.29
CA SER A 280 11.45 -2.40 -27.66
C SER A 280 12.70 -1.79 -27.03
N LEU A 281 13.15 -2.30 -25.89
CA LEU A 281 14.39 -1.85 -25.24
C LEU A 281 15.63 -2.38 -25.99
N VAL A 282 15.55 -3.60 -26.54
CA VAL A 282 16.64 -4.21 -27.30
C VAL A 282 16.82 -3.51 -28.65
N SER A 283 15.72 -3.22 -29.36
CA SER A 283 15.77 -2.53 -30.66
C SER A 283 16.33 -1.09 -30.52
N SER A 284 15.95 -0.37 -29.47
CA SER A 284 16.45 1.00 -29.24
C SER A 284 17.93 1.06 -28.88
N SER A 285 18.48 0.02 -28.25
CA SER A 285 19.92 -0.07 -27.94
C SER A 285 20.75 -0.39 -29.19
N SER A 286 20.22 -1.22 -30.11
CA SER A 286 20.88 -1.56 -31.36
C SER A 286 20.97 -0.37 -32.34
N THR A 287 19.92 0.46 -32.39
CA THR A 287 19.91 1.66 -33.25
C THR A 287 20.86 2.76 -32.72
N ALA A 288 20.98 2.91 -31.41
CA ALA A 288 21.92 3.83 -30.79
C ALA A 288 23.40 3.43 -31.03
N GLY A 289 23.68 2.11 -31.01
CA GLY A 289 25.03 1.58 -31.30
C GLY A 289 25.45 1.75 -32.76
N GLN A 290 24.50 1.71 -33.71
CA GLN A 290 24.79 1.95 -35.13
C GLN A 290 25.00 3.43 -35.46
N ALA A 291 24.30 4.35 -34.77
CA ALA A 291 24.46 5.79 -34.98
C ALA A 291 25.85 6.30 -34.51
N THR A 292 26.42 5.72 -33.46
CA THR A 292 27.76 6.05 -32.96
C THR A 292 28.88 5.44 -33.80
N ALA A 293 28.67 4.30 -34.46
CA ALA A 293 29.66 3.68 -35.34
C ALA A 293 29.75 4.35 -36.74
N GLY A 294 28.67 5.06 -37.17
CA GLY A 294 28.64 5.74 -38.48
C GLY A 294 29.33 7.13 -38.50
N GLN A 295 29.62 7.76 -37.37
CA GLN A 295 30.26 9.09 -37.31
C GLN A 295 31.78 9.09 -37.21
N GLY A 296 32.40 7.88 -37.19
CA GLY A 296 33.86 7.72 -37.04
C GLY A 296 34.67 7.61 -38.32
N VAL A 297 34.11 7.70 -39.52
CA VAL A 297 34.84 7.38 -40.79
C VAL A 297 34.83 8.52 -41.81
N THR A 298 34.63 9.76 -41.48
CA THR A 298 34.86 10.87 -42.43
C THR A 298 35.66 12.00 -41.81
N SER A 299 36.95 11.74 -41.61
CA SER A 299 37.96 12.82 -41.54
C SER A 299 39.36 12.27 -41.77
N LYS A 300 39.72 12.06 -43.06
CA LYS A 300 41.07 12.11 -43.57
C LYS A 300 41.05 12.03 -45.09
N LYS A 301 41.00 13.17 -45.73
CA LYS A 301 41.75 13.47 -46.95
C LYS A 301 41.92 14.98 -47.08
#